data_f5fbfdcb28221d668d6bd920cb3032aa
#
_entry.id   f5fbfdcb28221d668d6bd920cb3032aa
#
_cell.length_a   1.000
_cell.length_b   1.000
_cell.length_c   1.000
_cell.angle_alpha   90.00
_cell.angle_beta   90.00
_cell.angle_gamma   90.00
#
_symmetry.space_group_name_H-M   'P 1'
#
loop_
_entity.id
_entity.type
_entity.pdbx_description
1 polymer ?
#
loop_
_entity_poly.entity_id
_entity_poly.type
_entity_poly.pdbx_seq_one_letter_code
_entity_poly.pdbx_strand_id
1 'polypeptide(L)'
;MCTLLTILTILSSFLTNLETKTLQSDFIVTVAEEVNAPMNYPGELTMHGQCFKVEMFNIEAAYDGKTMYMYSPETDELTLTNPTEQELLESNPLLYAKALVPVCNIVERTSQDGSQTIVTLTPKDQTIGINRFVLKIRNSDLMPLSVEIKEGKKTSTLKMKEPKFVQGAKEAYVITPEKDTYVNDMRL
;
A
#
# COMPACT_ATOMS: atom_id res chain seq x y z
N MET A 1 7.16 -4.21 32.55
CA MET A 1 7.64 -3.11 31.70
C MET A 1 8.37 -3.58 30.44
N CYS A 2 8.43 -4.88 30.16
CA CYS A 2 9.16 -5.44 29.02
C CYS A 2 8.28 -5.70 27.76
N THR A 3 6.96 -5.60 27.88
CA THR A 3 6.01 -5.97 26.82
C THR A 3 5.80 -4.87 25.77
N LEU A 4 6.04 -3.61 26.11
CA LEU A 4 5.81 -2.49 25.19
C LEU A 4 6.92 -2.35 24.12
N LEU A 5 8.15 -2.73 24.47
CA LEU A 5 9.30 -2.62 23.55
C LEU A 5 9.32 -3.72 22.48
N THR A 6 8.76 -4.89 22.80
CA THR A 6 8.68 -6.02 21.86
C THR A 6 7.56 -5.83 20.84
N ILE A 7 6.53 -5.08 21.21
CA ILE A 7 5.34 -4.83 20.40
C ILE A 7 5.65 -3.89 19.21
N LEU A 8 6.51 -2.90 19.41
CA LEU A 8 6.92 -1.98 18.33
C LEU A 8 7.87 -2.64 17.31
N THR A 9 8.44 -3.81 17.60
CA THR A 9 9.48 -4.41 16.76
C THR A 9 8.96 -5.03 15.47
N ILE A 10 7.79 -5.65 15.43
CA ILE A 10 7.26 -6.28 14.19
C ILE A 10 6.88 -5.20 13.18
N LEU A 11 6.09 -4.20 13.58
CA LEU A 11 5.73 -3.10 12.69
C LEU A 11 6.96 -2.31 12.24
N SER A 12 7.85 -1.95 13.16
CA SER A 12 9.07 -1.22 12.82
C SER A 12 10.00 -2.01 11.90
N SER A 13 10.16 -3.31 12.13
CA SER A 13 10.97 -4.19 11.28
C SER A 13 10.35 -4.36 9.89
N PHE A 14 9.02 -4.49 9.81
CA PHE A 14 8.30 -4.51 8.54
C PHE A 14 8.49 -3.20 7.75
N LEU A 15 8.31 -2.05 8.39
CA LEU A 15 8.50 -0.74 7.76
C LEU A 15 9.95 -0.54 7.29
N THR A 16 10.93 -1.02 8.06
CA THR A 16 12.35 -1.02 7.65
C THR A 16 12.57 -1.90 6.42
N ASN A 17 11.92 -3.06 6.35
CA ASN A 17 12.01 -3.90 5.15
C ASN A 17 11.42 -3.22 3.91
N LEU A 18 10.29 -2.49 4.03
CA LEU A 18 9.73 -1.71 2.92
C LEU A 18 10.68 -0.62 2.41
N GLU A 19 11.48 -0.02 3.31
CA GLU A 19 12.47 1.00 2.96
C GLU A 19 13.71 0.45 2.26
N THR A 20 14.11 -0.77 2.62
CA THR A 20 15.43 -1.32 2.27
C THR A 20 15.40 -2.45 1.26
N LYS A 21 14.23 -3.04 1.02
CA LYS A 21 14.02 -4.17 0.12
C LYS A 21 12.90 -3.87 -0.86
N THR A 22 12.91 -4.54 -1.99
CA THR A 22 11.80 -4.47 -2.96
C THR A 22 10.75 -5.51 -2.59
N LEU A 23 9.51 -5.06 -2.31
CA LEU A 23 8.35 -5.91 -2.15
C LEU A 23 7.72 -6.15 -3.51
N GLN A 24 7.44 -7.43 -3.83
CA GLN A 24 6.66 -7.84 -4.99
C GLN A 24 5.51 -8.74 -4.55
N SER A 25 4.34 -8.54 -5.10
CA SER A 25 3.16 -9.36 -4.80
C SER A 25 2.07 -9.15 -5.84
N ASP A 26 1.40 -10.21 -6.21
CA ASP A 26 0.03 -10.10 -6.70
C ASP A 26 -0.88 -9.75 -5.51
N PHE A 27 -2.03 -9.15 -5.79
CA PHE A 27 -2.99 -8.82 -4.74
C PHE A 27 -4.44 -8.88 -5.24
N ILE A 28 -5.37 -8.86 -4.30
CA ILE A 28 -6.79 -8.59 -4.54
C ILE A 28 -7.23 -7.46 -3.62
N VAL A 29 -7.78 -6.40 -4.19
CA VAL A 29 -8.53 -5.40 -3.44
C VAL A 29 -10.00 -5.81 -3.42
N THR A 30 -10.58 -5.89 -2.22
CA THR A 30 -12.02 -6.07 -2.02
C THR A 30 -12.58 -4.78 -1.44
N VAL A 31 -13.56 -4.19 -2.10
CA VAL A 31 -14.31 -3.04 -1.60
C VAL A 31 -15.70 -3.51 -1.20
N ALA A 32 -16.04 -3.31 0.06
CA ALA A 32 -17.34 -3.63 0.64
C ALA A 32 -18.01 -2.35 1.18
N GLU A 33 -19.26 -2.14 0.79
CA GLU A 33 -20.12 -1.08 1.30
C GLU A 33 -21.40 -1.72 1.87
N GLU A 34 -22.06 -1.05 2.82
CA GLU A 34 -23.23 -1.64 3.52
C GLU A 34 -24.36 -2.11 2.59
N VAL A 35 -24.49 -1.51 1.41
CA VAL A 35 -25.65 -1.72 0.51
C VAL A 35 -25.28 -2.51 -0.74
N ASN A 36 -23.98 -2.61 -1.09
CA ASN A 36 -23.52 -3.21 -2.33
C ASN A 36 -22.81 -4.54 -2.07
N ALA A 37 -22.93 -5.48 -3.00
CA ALA A 37 -22.12 -6.69 -2.97
C ALA A 37 -20.63 -6.34 -3.05
N PRO A 38 -19.76 -7.04 -2.30
CA PRO A 38 -18.32 -6.81 -2.37
C PRO A 38 -17.77 -6.99 -3.78
N MET A 39 -16.99 -6.04 -4.25
CA MET A 39 -16.29 -6.10 -5.54
C MET A 39 -14.83 -6.45 -5.32
N ASN A 40 -14.29 -7.34 -6.17
CA ASN A 40 -12.92 -7.81 -6.09
C ASN A 40 -12.14 -7.38 -7.33
N TYR A 41 -10.97 -6.81 -7.09
CA TYR A 41 -10.10 -6.27 -8.12
C TYR A 41 -8.71 -6.86 -7.99
N PRO A 42 -8.28 -7.73 -8.90
CA PRO A 42 -6.90 -8.24 -8.92
C PRO A 42 -5.93 -7.17 -9.41
N GLY A 43 -4.69 -7.28 -8.98
CA GLY A 43 -3.61 -6.42 -9.43
C GLY A 43 -2.24 -6.97 -9.04
N GLU A 44 -1.20 -6.28 -9.49
CA GLU A 44 0.19 -6.56 -9.20
C GLU A 44 0.86 -5.33 -8.60
N LEU A 45 1.77 -5.53 -7.65
CA LEU A 45 2.53 -4.47 -6.97
C LEU A 45 4.00 -4.81 -6.92
N THR A 46 4.82 -3.85 -7.30
CA THR A 46 6.25 -3.80 -6.96
C THR A 46 6.53 -2.47 -6.27
N MET A 47 7.19 -2.49 -5.10
CA MET A 47 7.53 -1.25 -4.39
C MET A 47 8.87 -1.33 -3.68
N HIS A 48 9.53 -0.18 -3.53
CA HIS A 48 10.76 0.00 -2.77
C HIS A 48 10.78 1.41 -2.13
N GLY A 49 10.77 1.47 -0.81
CA GLY A 49 10.59 2.74 -0.12
C GLY A 49 9.28 3.42 -0.50
N GLN A 50 9.38 4.62 -1.07
CA GLN A 50 8.21 5.36 -1.56
C GLN A 50 7.87 5.06 -3.03
N CYS A 51 8.84 4.51 -3.77
CA CYS A 51 8.64 4.22 -5.19
C CYS A 51 7.83 2.95 -5.38
N PHE A 52 6.92 2.94 -6.33
CA PHE A 52 6.11 1.76 -6.63
C PHE A 52 5.65 1.73 -8.08
N LYS A 53 5.28 0.54 -8.51
CA LYS A 53 4.55 0.26 -9.73
C LYS A 53 3.39 -0.65 -9.37
N VAL A 54 2.21 -0.32 -9.85
CA VAL A 54 0.98 -1.08 -9.63
C VAL A 54 0.24 -1.22 -10.96
N GLU A 55 -0.27 -2.41 -11.21
CA GLU A 55 -1.18 -2.67 -12.31
C GLU A 55 -2.51 -3.16 -11.73
N MET A 56 -3.61 -2.47 -12.06
CA MET A 56 -4.96 -2.80 -11.63
C MET A 56 -5.98 -2.09 -12.55
N PHE A 57 -7.12 -2.72 -12.85
CA PHE A 57 -8.18 -2.17 -13.72
C PHE A 57 -7.71 -1.85 -15.15
N ASN A 58 -6.77 -2.58 -15.71
CA ASN A 58 -6.10 -2.23 -16.96
C ASN A 58 -5.44 -0.83 -16.92
N ILE A 59 -5.11 -0.35 -15.75
CA ILE A 59 -4.32 0.87 -15.57
C ILE A 59 -3.00 0.47 -14.95
N GLU A 60 -1.93 1.02 -15.51
CA GLU A 60 -0.59 0.92 -14.96
C GLU A 60 -0.24 2.25 -14.30
N ALA A 61 0.08 2.22 -13.01
CA ALA A 61 0.53 3.39 -12.28
C ALA A 61 1.94 3.17 -11.72
N ALA A 62 2.79 4.18 -11.79
CA ALA A 62 4.13 4.14 -11.22
C ALA A 62 4.47 5.47 -10.55
N TYR A 63 5.27 5.41 -9.48
CA TYR A 63 5.81 6.59 -8.80
C TYR A 63 7.31 6.44 -8.58
N ASP A 64 8.10 7.34 -9.13
CA ASP A 64 9.57 7.30 -9.11
C ASP A 64 10.20 8.05 -7.92
N GLY A 65 9.38 8.59 -7.02
CA GLY A 65 9.79 9.44 -5.90
C GLY A 65 9.54 10.92 -6.15
N LYS A 66 9.08 11.31 -7.36
CA LYS A 66 8.76 12.67 -7.75
C LYS A 66 7.54 12.76 -8.65
N THR A 67 7.50 11.93 -9.69
CA THR A 67 6.46 11.92 -10.72
C THR A 67 5.59 10.68 -10.56
N MET A 68 4.29 10.87 -10.59
CA MET A 68 3.30 9.82 -10.76
C MET A 68 3.01 9.68 -12.25
N TYR A 69 3.12 8.46 -12.73
CA TYR A 69 2.80 8.02 -14.09
C TYR A 69 1.50 7.23 -14.01
N MET A 70 0.53 7.53 -14.85
CA MET A 70 -0.71 6.76 -14.98
C MET A 70 -0.94 6.47 -16.46
N TYR A 71 -0.84 5.22 -16.87
CA TYR A 71 -1.06 4.80 -18.23
C TYR A 71 -2.37 4.01 -18.34
N SER A 72 -3.19 4.42 -19.29
CA SER A 72 -4.44 3.75 -19.66
C SER A 72 -4.27 3.12 -21.06
N PRO A 73 -4.12 1.80 -21.17
CA PRO A 73 -4.03 1.13 -22.49
C PRO A 73 -5.29 1.31 -23.34
N GLU A 74 -6.45 1.49 -22.71
CA GLU A 74 -7.73 1.65 -23.43
C GLU A 74 -7.78 2.95 -24.23
N THR A 75 -7.21 4.02 -23.72
CA THR A 75 -7.16 5.34 -24.37
C THR A 75 -5.80 5.65 -24.99
N ASP A 76 -4.80 4.77 -24.79
CA ASP A 76 -3.39 5.01 -25.12
C ASP A 76 -2.91 6.37 -24.60
N GLU A 77 -3.22 6.66 -23.35
CA GLU A 77 -2.88 7.93 -22.69
C GLU A 77 -1.96 7.69 -21.50
N LEU A 78 -0.86 8.43 -21.44
CA LEU A 78 0.03 8.53 -20.29
C LEU A 78 -0.12 9.89 -19.63
N THR A 79 -0.67 9.92 -18.43
CA THR A 79 -0.76 11.13 -17.60
C THR A 79 0.42 11.20 -16.62
N LEU A 80 1.08 12.36 -16.57
CA LEU A 80 2.18 12.67 -15.65
C LEU A 80 1.75 13.75 -14.66
N THR A 81 1.91 13.49 -13.35
CA THR A 81 1.60 14.48 -12.30
C THR A 81 2.71 14.52 -11.25
N ASN A 82 2.73 15.59 -10.46
CA ASN A 82 3.47 15.63 -9.20
C ASN A 82 2.44 15.49 -8.06
N PRO A 83 2.24 14.29 -7.50
CA PRO A 83 1.20 14.08 -6.51
C PRO A 83 1.52 14.85 -5.21
N THR A 84 0.50 15.32 -4.53
CA THR A 84 0.60 15.74 -3.15
C THR A 84 0.89 14.55 -2.25
N GLU A 85 1.38 14.80 -1.04
CA GLU A 85 1.61 13.73 -0.06
C GLU A 85 0.33 12.92 0.21
N GLN A 86 -0.82 13.58 0.31
CA GLN A 86 -2.10 12.92 0.52
C GLN A 86 -2.48 12.00 -0.64
N GLU A 87 -2.40 12.46 -1.89
CA GLU A 87 -2.69 11.64 -3.07
C GLU A 87 -1.75 10.43 -3.16
N LEU A 88 -0.48 10.61 -2.80
CA LEU A 88 0.49 9.52 -2.76
C LEU A 88 0.11 8.46 -1.71
N LEU A 89 -0.30 8.87 -0.51
CA LEU A 89 -0.72 7.97 0.56
C LEU A 89 -2.01 7.21 0.18
N GLU A 90 -2.96 7.88 -0.46
CA GLU A 90 -4.21 7.28 -0.93
C GLU A 90 -3.97 6.24 -2.04
N SER A 91 -2.91 6.44 -2.85
CA SER A 91 -2.57 5.53 -3.95
C SER A 91 -1.90 4.22 -3.48
N ASN A 92 -1.33 4.18 -2.27
CA ASN A 92 -0.63 3.00 -1.76
C ASN A 92 -0.89 2.75 -0.26
N PRO A 93 -1.73 1.76 0.09
CA PRO A 93 -2.08 1.44 1.47
C PRO A 93 -0.88 1.09 2.38
N LEU A 94 0.23 0.58 1.83
CA LEU A 94 1.41 0.27 2.63
C LEU A 94 2.21 1.54 2.99
N LEU A 95 2.23 2.55 2.12
CA LEU A 95 2.78 3.88 2.45
C LEU A 95 1.89 4.57 3.50
N TYR A 96 0.58 4.41 3.37
CA TYR A 96 -0.37 4.96 4.33
C TYR A 96 -0.14 4.42 5.74
N ALA A 97 0.18 3.12 5.88
CA ALA A 97 0.53 2.53 7.18
C ALA A 97 1.65 3.31 7.89
N LYS A 98 2.70 3.69 7.16
CA LYS A 98 3.83 4.46 7.70
C LYS A 98 3.41 5.84 8.20
N ALA A 99 2.61 6.56 7.41
CA ALA A 99 2.13 7.90 7.75
C ALA A 99 1.20 7.90 8.96
N LEU A 100 0.45 6.81 9.19
CA LEU A 100 -0.49 6.68 10.31
C LEU A 100 0.19 6.42 11.66
N VAL A 101 1.42 5.89 11.69
CA VAL A 101 2.12 5.54 12.94
C VAL A 101 2.16 6.70 13.95
N PRO A 102 2.57 7.94 13.61
CA PRO A 102 2.68 9.04 14.58
C PRO A 102 1.32 9.57 15.07
N VAL A 103 0.25 9.39 14.29
CA VAL A 103 -1.07 10.01 14.52
C VAL A 103 -2.13 9.03 15.02
N CYS A 104 -1.78 7.74 15.18
CA CYS A 104 -2.68 6.68 15.65
C CYS A 104 -2.29 6.11 17.00
N ASN A 105 -3.27 5.53 17.69
CA ASN A 105 -3.04 4.56 18.75
C ASN A 105 -2.77 3.21 18.08
N ILE A 106 -1.70 2.52 18.49
CA ILE A 106 -1.24 1.27 17.90
C ILE A 106 -1.48 0.13 18.89
N VAL A 107 -2.15 -0.92 18.42
CA VAL A 107 -2.33 -2.16 19.15
C VAL A 107 -1.82 -3.32 18.29
N GLU A 108 -0.91 -4.10 18.81
CA GLU A 108 -0.42 -5.33 18.17
C GLU A 108 -0.92 -6.56 18.93
N ARG A 109 -1.34 -7.57 18.19
CA ARG A 109 -1.76 -8.85 18.72
C ARG A 109 -1.21 -9.99 17.86
N THR A 110 -0.53 -10.90 18.48
CA THR A 110 -0.10 -12.14 17.81
C THR A 110 -1.29 -13.11 17.73
N SER A 111 -1.43 -13.80 16.60
CA SER A 111 -2.42 -14.87 16.42
C SER A 111 -2.15 -16.03 17.42
N GLN A 112 -3.18 -16.84 17.70
CA GLN A 112 -3.07 -17.94 18.66
C GLN A 112 -1.97 -18.96 18.30
N ASP A 113 -1.77 -19.19 17.01
CA ASP A 113 -0.74 -20.10 16.48
C ASP A 113 0.65 -19.46 16.37
N GLY A 114 0.78 -18.15 16.72
CA GLY A 114 2.03 -17.41 16.63
C GLY A 114 2.49 -17.09 15.21
N SER A 115 1.73 -17.43 14.18
CA SER A 115 2.17 -17.31 12.77
C SER A 115 2.15 -15.88 12.23
N GLN A 116 1.30 -15.01 12.77
CA GLN A 116 1.12 -13.65 12.29
C GLN A 116 0.88 -12.65 13.43
N THR A 117 1.22 -11.41 13.17
CA THR A 117 0.90 -10.27 14.02
C THR A 117 -0.12 -9.39 13.33
N ILE A 118 -1.17 -9.02 14.07
CA ILE A 118 -2.24 -8.12 13.65
C ILE A 118 -1.96 -6.76 14.29
N VAL A 119 -1.63 -5.79 13.47
CA VAL A 119 -1.39 -4.40 13.87
C VAL A 119 -2.65 -3.60 13.58
N THR A 120 -3.24 -3.02 14.61
CA THR A 120 -4.41 -2.15 14.49
C THR A 120 -4.00 -0.72 14.81
N LEU A 121 -4.24 0.18 13.87
CA LEU A 121 -4.03 1.61 13.98
C LEU A 121 -5.39 2.30 14.06
N THR A 122 -5.62 3.03 15.16
CA THR A 122 -6.85 3.81 15.36
C THR A 122 -6.47 5.27 15.47
N PRO A 123 -6.95 6.15 14.59
CA PRO A 123 -6.63 7.57 14.64
C PRO A 123 -6.93 8.18 16.02
N LYS A 124 -6.04 9.06 16.48
CA LYS A 124 -6.24 9.87 17.68
C LYS A 124 -7.22 11.01 17.41
N ASP A 125 -7.32 11.44 16.16
CA ASP A 125 -8.18 12.50 15.67
C ASP A 125 -9.10 11.97 14.57
N GLN A 126 -10.40 12.25 14.66
CA GLN A 126 -11.40 11.82 13.68
C GLN A 126 -11.32 12.59 12.34
N THR A 127 -10.56 13.68 12.29
CA THR A 127 -10.36 14.46 11.06
C THR A 127 -9.49 13.73 10.01
N ILE A 128 -8.82 12.64 10.39
CA ILE A 128 -7.96 11.83 9.49
C ILE A 128 -8.77 11.08 8.42
N GLY A 129 -10.09 11.01 8.53
CA GLY A 129 -10.98 10.43 7.51
C GLY A 129 -11.14 8.91 7.59
N ILE A 130 -10.23 8.18 8.22
CA ILE A 130 -10.35 6.73 8.46
C ILE A 130 -10.81 6.45 9.90
N ASN A 131 -11.55 5.35 10.08
CA ASN A 131 -11.94 4.89 11.40
C ASN A 131 -10.94 3.89 11.99
N ARG A 132 -10.36 3.06 11.14
CA ARG A 132 -9.45 2.00 11.53
C ARG A 132 -8.61 1.56 10.34
N PHE A 133 -7.34 1.24 10.61
CA PHE A 133 -6.43 0.58 9.70
C PHE A 133 -5.91 -0.71 10.37
N VAL A 134 -5.96 -1.84 9.67
CA VAL A 134 -5.46 -3.12 10.18
C VAL A 134 -4.48 -3.70 9.18
N LEU A 135 -3.26 -3.98 9.65
CA LEU A 135 -2.21 -4.64 8.90
C LEU A 135 -1.93 -6.01 9.50
N LYS A 136 -1.94 -7.05 8.69
CA LYS A 136 -1.52 -8.39 9.08
C LYS A 136 -0.14 -8.68 8.51
N ILE A 137 0.78 -9.11 9.37
CA ILE A 137 2.18 -9.38 9.02
C ILE A 137 2.49 -10.83 9.42
N ARG A 138 3.09 -11.59 8.51
CA ARG A 138 3.60 -12.95 8.80
C ARG A 138 4.88 -12.84 9.63
N ASN A 139 4.93 -13.50 10.78
CA ASN A 139 6.03 -13.34 11.74
C ASN A 139 7.36 -13.94 11.27
N SER A 140 7.32 -15.01 10.45
CA SER A 140 8.52 -15.73 10.01
C SER A 140 9.45 -14.93 9.11
N ASP A 141 8.90 -14.00 8.30
CA ASP A 141 9.63 -13.27 7.26
C ASP A 141 9.20 -11.81 7.10
N LEU A 142 8.30 -11.36 7.97
CA LEU A 142 7.75 -10.00 7.98
C LEU A 142 6.99 -9.62 6.68
N MET A 143 6.41 -10.62 6.00
CA MET A 143 5.61 -10.35 4.80
C MET A 143 4.25 -9.76 5.15
N PRO A 144 3.79 -8.70 4.45
CA PRO A 144 2.43 -8.22 4.57
C PRO A 144 1.46 -9.25 4.00
N LEU A 145 0.44 -9.62 4.75
CA LEU A 145 -0.59 -10.56 4.30
C LEU A 145 -1.85 -9.84 3.86
N SER A 146 -2.24 -8.81 4.58
CA SER A 146 -3.38 -7.97 4.21
C SER A 146 -3.34 -6.61 4.88
N VAL A 147 -3.97 -5.65 4.22
CA VAL A 147 -4.33 -4.33 4.77
C VAL A 147 -5.84 -4.18 4.70
N GLU A 148 -6.46 -3.74 5.79
CA GLU A 148 -7.88 -3.36 5.84
C GLU A 148 -7.98 -1.90 6.27
N ILE A 149 -8.72 -1.10 5.51
CA ILE A 149 -9.01 0.31 5.83
C ILE A 149 -10.52 0.47 5.96
N LYS A 150 -10.96 1.00 7.08
CA LYS A 150 -12.37 1.33 7.32
C LYS A 150 -12.56 2.84 7.30
N GLU A 151 -13.44 3.31 6.41
CA GLU A 151 -13.81 4.72 6.20
C GLU A 151 -15.34 4.85 6.27
N GLY A 152 -15.87 5.27 7.40
CA GLY A 152 -17.32 5.31 7.61
C GLY A 152 -17.96 3.94 7.42
N LYS A 153 -18.76 3.80 6.36
CA LYS A 153 -19.48 2.55 5.99
C LYS A 153 -18.73 1.70 4.95
N LYS A 154 -17.66 2.23 4.39
CA LYS A 154 -16.83 1.54 3.39
C LYS A 154 -15.69 0.80 4.10
N THR A 155 -15.43 -0.42 3.66
CA THR A 155 -14.25 -1.19 4.05
C THR A 155 -13.52 -1.65 2.80
N SER A 156 -12.25 -1.26 2.69
CA SER A 156 -11.35 -1.69 1.63
C SER A 156 -10.35 -2.68 2.22
N THR A 157 -10.20 -3.84 1.59
CA THR A 157 -9.27 -4.88 2.03
C THR A 157 -8.34 -5.24 0.87
N LEU A 158 -7.05 -4.98 1.04
CA LEU A 158 -5.98 -5.45 0.17
C LEU A 158 -5.46 -6.79 0.72
N LYS A 159 -5.59 -7.88 -0.03
CA LYS A 159 -4.98 -9.18 0.29
C LYS A 159 -3.80 -9.42 -0.63
N MET A 160 -2.61 -9.62 -0.05
CA MET A 160 -1.39 -9.97 -0.78
C MET A 160 -1.40 -11.46 -1.11
N LYS A 161 -0.97 -11.79 -2.33
CA LYS A 161 -0.80 -13.15 -2.81
C LYS A 161 0.69 -13.40 -3.05
N GLU A 162 1.24 -14.39 -2.38
CA GLU A 162 2.65 -14.77 -2.51
C GLU A 162 3.64 -13.61 -2.39
N PRO A 163 3.46 -12.70 -1.39
CA PRO A 163 4.36 -11.57 -1.22
C PRO A 163 5.78 -12.04 -0.96
N LYS A 164 6.74 -11.36 -1.57
CA LYS A 164 8.18 -11.64 -1.38
C LYS A 164 8.97 -10.34 -1.32
N PHE A 165 9.97 -10.31 -0.44
CA PHE A 165 11.03 -9.32 -0.50
C PHE A 165 12.17 -9.84 -1.36
N VAL A 166 12.56 -9.07 -2.37
CA VAL A 166 13.71 -9.36 -3.21
C VAL A 166 14.81 -8.34 -2.96
N GLN A 167 16.06 -8.80 -3.01
CA GLN A 167 17.21 -7.91 -3.09
C GLN A 167 17.48 -7.68 -4.57
N GLY A 168 17.46 -6.46 -5.01
CA GLY A 168 17.70 -6.19 -6.41
C GLY A 168 17.76 -4.72 -6.75
N ALA A 169 18.24 -4.48 -7.96
CA ALA A 169 18.38 -3.16 -8.52
C ALA A 169 17.08 -2.35 -8.36
N LYS A 170 17.24 -1.06 -8.14
CA LYS A 170 16.15 -0.11 -8.28
C LYS A 170 15.55 -0.33 -9.67
N GLU A 171 14.40 -1.00 -9.74
CA GLU A 171 13.60 -0.97 -10.95
C GLU A 171 13.31 0.50 -11.25
N ALA A 172 13.34 0.87 -12.52
CA ALA A 172 12.90 2.19 -12.89
C ALA A 172 11.38 2.23 -12.70
N TYR A 173 10.91 2.88 -11.63
CA TYR A 173 9.48 3.10 -11.35
C TYR A 173 8.92 4.20 -12.26
N VAL A 174 9.12 4.00 -13.56
CA VAL A 174 8.68 4.92 -14.62
C VAL A 174 7.91 4.12 -15.67
N ILE A 175 6.96 4.77 -16.32
CA ILE A 175 6.31 4.24 -17.50
C ILE A 175 6.84 5.02 -18.69
N THR A 176 7.44 4.31 -19.64
CA THR A 176 7.95 4.90 -20.88
C THR A 176 6.88 4.76 -21.94
N PRO A 177 6.35 5.88 -22.49
CA PRO A 177 5.33 5.81 -23.54
C PRO A 177 5.86 5.19 -24.82
N GLU A 178 5.01 4.52 -25.58
CA GLU A 178 5.29 4.17 -26.96
C GLU A 178 5.27 5.43 -27.84
N LYS A 179 5.73 5.28 -29.10
CA LYS A 179 5.96 6.43 -29.99
C LYS A 179 4.71 7.28 -30.25
N ASP A 180 3.55 6.65 -30.30
CA ASP A 180 2.28 7.29 -30.68
C ASP A 180 1.35 7.54 -29.47
N THR A 181 1.80 7.17 -28.24
CA THR A 181 1.05 7.37 -26.99
C THR A 181 0.81 8.85 -26.74
N TYR A 182 -0.43 9.24 -26.45
CA TYR A 182 -0.76 10.59 -26.02
C TYR A 182 -0.22 10.85 -24.61
N VAL A 183 0.67 11.84 -24.49
CA VAL A 183 1.26 12.22 -23.19
C VAL A 183 0.60 13.49 -22.67
N ASN A 184 -0.13 13.37 -21.56
CA ASN A 184 -0.74 14.46 -20.82
C ASN A 184 0.15 14.85 -19.63
N ASP A 185 1.04 15.83 -19.84
CA ASP A 185 1.97 16.28 -18.80
C ASP A 185 1.35 17.41 -17.97
N MET A 186 0.91 17.09 -16.76
CA MET A 186 0.30 18.02 -15.79
C MET A 186 1.25 18.36 -14.63
N ARG A 187 2.55 18.10 -14.77
CA ARG A 187 3.53 18.46 -13.75
C ARG A 187 3.74 19.97 -13.69
N LEU A 188 3.70 20.52 -12.49
CA LEU A 188 3.94 21.94 -12.18
C LEU A 188 5.41 22.20 -11.81
#